data_67a407e5f866216f186a71edc480ec70
#
_entry.id   67a407e5f866216f186a71edc480ec70
#
_cell.length_a   1.000
_cell.length_b   1.000
_cell.length_c   1.000
_cell.angle_alpha   90.00
_cell.angle_beta   90.00
_cell.angle_gamma   90.00
#
_symmetry.space_group_name_H-M   'P 1'
#
loop_
_entity.id
_entity.type
_entity.pdbx_description
1 polymer ?
#
loop_
_entity_poly.entity_id
_entity_poly.type
_entity_poly.pdbx_seq_one_letter_code
_entity_poly.pdbx_strand_id
1 'polypeptide(L)'
;METVTSFDSDTKVIQVVTDQNIIFDGSWLLRADFIRQGPDLLLLGEDGQKTLLVDYFSSGFAPNLQTDYGALITGDLASKLAGPLAPGQFAQNIDGQQLTQGTSTPIGQIESLTGTATATRADGTEVALKAGSNIFSGDILETGPKGALGIVLEDDSVLSLAEAGRMVMDEVAFDPNSQEGNATISVVQGVFSFVSGQIAKTGPDAMVLKTPVATLGIRGTKVAGSAAAEGQANTISLLPDDDGTVGEISVSNGAGTVVLNQAGATTQITSAFQVPAPPVIIPVATITARFSAALKSLPPPPPPRDAQGNRPSENNETPADGEEASPEAEEEAPSEGEEGPAEGEEEPPEGEEEPPEGEEEPPEGEEGPPEGEGPPEGEGPPEGEGPPEGEGPPEGEGPPEGEGPPEGEGPPEGEGPPEG
;
A
#
# COMPACT_ATOMS: atom_id res chain seq x y z
N MET A 1 -14.38 -0.72 -42.59
CA MET A 1 -13.61 0.52 -42.45
C MET A 1 -12.59 0.24 -41.36
N GLU A 2 -11.40 -0.17 -41.80
CA GLU A 2 -10.29 -0.43 -40.86
C GLU A 2 -9.77 0.92 -40.37
N THR A 3 -9.95 1.19 -39.10
CA THR A 3 -9.27 2.29 -38.41
C THR A 3 -7.82 1.85 -38.18
N VAL A 4 -6.97 2.16 -39.14
CA VAL A 4 -5.53 2.09 -38.93
C VAL A 4 -5.15 3.20 -37.96
N THR A 5 -5.07 2.86 -36.69
CA THR A 5 -4.40 3.72 -35.70
C THR A 5 -2.91 3.63 -36.02
N SER A 6 -2.35 4.70 -36.55
CA SER A 6 -0.90 4.81 -36.75
C SER A 6 -0.25 4.85 -35.36
N PHE A 7 0.36 3.76 -34.97
CA PHE A 7 1.20 3.72 -33.78
C PHE A 7 2.47 4.54 -34.04
N ASP A 8 2.83 5.36 -33.05
CA ASP A 8 4.10 6.06 -33.00
C ASP A 8 5.22 5.04 -33.11
N SER A 9 6.29 5.36 -33.90
CA SER A 9 7.37 4.43 -34.21
C SER A 9 8.11 3.85 -33.00
N ASP A 10 7.88 4.40 -31.82
CA ASP A 10 8.53 4.02 -30.56
C ASP A 10 7.66 3.13 -29.64
N THR A 11 6.48 2.69 -30.10
CA THR A 11 5.61 1.82 -29.31
C THR A 11 5.91 0.34 -29.60
N LYS A 12 6.35 -0.41 -28.59
CA LYS A 12 6.47 -1.88 -28.67
C LYS A 12 5.07 -2.49 -28.65
N VAL A 13 4.75 -3.34 -29.63
CA VAL A 13 3.45 -4.02 -29.69
C VAL A 13 3.64 -5.51 -29.43
N ILE A 14 2.88 -6.06 -28.48
CA ILE A 14 2.88 -7.48 -28.11
C ILE A 14 1.46 -8.00 -28.27
N GLN A 15 1.28 -9.00 -29.15
CA GLN A 15 0.00 -9.71 -29.25
C GLN A 15 -0.12 -10.73 -28.11
N VAL A 16 -1.16 -10.60 -27.30
CA VAL A 16 -1.42 -11.55 -26.22
C VAL A 16 -2.19 -12.74 -26.78
N VAL A 17 -1.58 -13.92 -26.74
CA VAL A 17 -2.15 -15.14 -27.33
C VAL A 17 -2.35 -16.29 -26.32
N THR A 18 -1.88 -16.13 -25.10
CA THR A 18 -1.90 -17.19 -24.06
C THR A 18 -2.03 -16.59 -22.66
N ASP A 19 -2.38 -17.43 -21.70
CA ASP A 19 -2.42 -17.13 -20.25
C ASP A 19 -1.03 -17.16 -19.59
N GLN A 20 0.05 -17.21 -20.38
CA GLN A 20 1.42 -17.23 -19.85
C GLN A 20 1.84 -15.84 -19.41
N ASN A 21 2.70 -15.76 -18.39
CA ASN A 21 3.28 -14.52 -17.94
C ASN A 21 3.98 -13.80 -19.09
N ILE A 22 3.72 -12.50 -19.24
CA ILE A 22 4.40 -11.64 -20.19
C ILE A 22 5.61 -11.04 -19.46
N ILE A 23 6.81 -11.31 -19.99
CA ILE A 23 8.06 -10.89 -19.35
C ILE A 23 8.53 -9.57 -19.95
N PHE A 24 8.89 -8.64 -19.08
CA PHE A 24 9.42 -7.32 -19.41
C PHE A 24 10.86 -7.22 -18.94
N ASP A 25 11.68 -6.63 -19.78
CA ASP A 25 13.06 -6.31 -19.45
C ASP A 25 13.09 -4.98 -18.67
N GLY A 26 13.80 -4.97 -17.54
CA GLY A 26 14.03 -3.77 -16.74
C GLY A 26 12.94 -3.44 -15.73
N SER A 27 13.19 -2.38 -14.99
CA SER A 27 12.50 -2.04 -13.74
C SER A 27 11.33 -1.07 -13.86
N TRP A 28 10.93 -0.73 -15.06
CA TRP A 28 9.93 0.30 -15.30
C TRP A 28 8.49 -0.14 -15.06
N LEU A 29 8.21 -1.45 -15.14
CA LEU A 29 6.84 -1.99 -15.06
C LEU A 29 6.10 -1.58 -13.77
N LEU A 30 6.77 -1.59 -12.63
CA LEU A 30 6.14 -1.26 -11.34
C LEU A 30 5.76 0.23 -11.21
N ARG A 31 6.38 1.08 -12.05
CA ARG A 31 6.14 2.53 -12.10
C ARG A 31 5.33 2.95 -13.31
N ALA A 32 5.06 2.03 -14.22
CA ALA A 32 4.31 2.33 -15.43
C ALA A 32 2.89 2.79 -15.10
N ASP A 33 2.36 3.66 -15.95
CA ASP A 33 0.93 3.90 -16.01
C ASP A 33 0.27 2.80 -16.82
N PHE A 34 -0.77 2.22 -16.26
CA PHE A 34 -1.58 1.18 -16.87
C PHE A 34 -2.82 1.83 -17.47
N ILE A 35 -2.94 1.82 -18.79
CA ILE A 35 -4.03 2.51 -19.48
C ILE A 35 -4.83 1.50 -20.30
N ARG A 36 -6.09 1.32 -19.94
CA ARG A 36 -6.99 0.43 -20.68
C ARG A 36 -7.49 1.07 -21.97
N GLN A 37 -7.24 0.44 -23.11
CA GLN A 37 -7.70 0.88 -24.43
C GLN A 37 -8.62 -0.20 -25.04
N GLY A 38 -9.87 -0.25 -24.58
CA GLY A 38 -10.79 -1.31 -25.00
C GLY A 38 -10.33 -2.69 -24.56
N PRO A 39 -10.04 -3.62 -25.49
CA PRO A 39 -9.52 -4.94 -25.17
C PRO A 39 -8.01 -4.93 -24.86
N ASP A 40 -7.33 -3.82 -25.15
CA ASP A 40 -5.87 -3.69 -25.07
C ASP A 40 -5.42 -3.02 -23.78
N LEU A 41 -4.18 -3.28 -23.37
CA LEU A 41 -3.50 -2.59 -22.27
C LEU A 41 -2.30 -1.84 -22.81
N LEU A 42 -2.30 -0.51 -22.67
CA LEU A 42 -1.14 0.32 -22.90
C LEU A 42 -0.38 0.55 -21.59
N LEU A 43 0.90 0.20 -21.58
CA LEU A 43 1.83 0.50 -20.52
C LEU A 43 2.70 1.68 -20.91
N LEU A 44 2.74 2.71 -20.07
CA LEU A 44 3.52 3.91 -20.28
C LEU A 44 4.53 4.08 -19.14
N GLY A 45 5.81 3.94 -19.43
CA GLY A 45 6.89 4.16 -18.47
C GLY A 45 7.24 5.64 -18.29
N GLU A 46 7.81 5.99 -17.14
CA GLU A 46 8.25 7.37 -16.81
C GLU A 46 9.23 7.93 -17.85
N ASP A 47 10.07 7.09 -18.46
CA ASP A 47 11.04 7.47 -19.50
C ASP A 47 10.40 7.63 -20.90
N GLY A 48 9.06 7.58 -20.99
CA GLY A 48 8.32 7.64 -22.24
C GLY A 48 8.29 6.31 -23.02
N GLN A 49 8.81 5.22 -22.44
CA GLN A 49 8.70 3.88 -23.02
C GLN A 49 7.22 3.49 -23.11
N LYS A 50 6.81 2.97 -24.28
CA LYS A 50 5.42 2.57 -24.53
C LYS A 50 5.36 1.10 -24.95
N THR A 51 4.50 0.33 -24.31
CA THR A 51 4.22 -1.05 -24.74
C THR A 51 2.71 -1.26 -24.81
N LEU A 52 2.22 -1.66 -25.95
CA LEU A 52 0.82 -2.02 -26.19
C LEU A 52 0.67 -3.54 -26.17
N LEU A 53 -0.14 -4.03 -25.24
CA LEU A 53 -0.53 -5.43 -25.15
C LEU A 53 -1.90 -5.60 -25.82
N VAL A 54 -1.90 -6.09 -27.04
CA VAL A 54 -3.13 -6.24 -27.84
C VAL A 54 -3.90 -7.45 -27.35
N ASP A 55 -5.23 -7.28 -27.20
CA ASP A 55 -6.17 -8.29 -26.71
C ASP A 55 -5.92 -8.74 -25.26
N TYR A 56 -5.26 -7.93 -24.44
CA TYR A 56 -4.91 -8.25 -23.06
C TYR A 56 -6.13 -8.63 -22.20
N PHE A 57 -7.25 -7.96 -22.40
CA PHE A 57 -8.50 -8.18 -21.65
C PHE A 57 -9.53 -9.04 -22.41
N SER A 58 -9.18 -9.57 -23.59
CA SER A 58 -10.15 -10.26 -24.47
C SER A 58 -10.51 -11.67 -24.02
N SER A 59 -9.61 -12.36 -23.32
CA SER A 59 -9.79 -13.79 -22.96
C SER A 59 -10.53 -14.03 -21.65
N GLY A 60 -11.00 -12.97 -20.96
CA GLY A 60 -11.63 -13.08 -19.64
C GLY A 60 -10.65 -13.34 -18.49
N PHE A 61 -9.38 -13.63 -18.79
CA PHE A 61 -8.27 -13.73 -17.84
C PHE A 61 -7.15 -12.83 -18.36
N ALA A 62 -6.83 -11.79 -17.62
CA ALA A 62 -5.65 -10.98 -17.89
C ALA A 62 -4.40 -11.77 -17.47
N PRO A 63 -3.40 -11.96 -18.36
CA PRO A 63 -2.17 -12.65 -17.99
C PRO A 63 -1.35 -11.82 -17.00
N ASN A 64 -0.52 -12.50 -16.20
CA ASN A 64 0.38 -11.80 -15.31
C ASN A 64 1.51 -11.11 -16.09
N LEU A 65 1.92 -9.97 -15.59
CA LEU A 65 3.06 -9.22 -16.08
C LEU A 65 4.22 -9.44 -15.11
N GLN A 66 5.32 -9.91 -15.63
CA GLN A 66 6.48 -10.26 -14.85
C GLN A 66 7.69 -9.48 -15.32
N THR A 67 8.57 -9.12 -14.41
CA THR A 67 9.84 -8.53 -14.77
C THR A 67 10.94 -9.59 -14.82
N ASP A 68 12.04 -9.29 -15.51
CA ASP A 68 13.22 -10.15 -15.55
C ASP A 68 13.87 -10.35 -14.17
N TYR A 69 13.67 -9.42 -13.24
CA TYR A 69 14.09 -9.54 -11.84
C TYR A 69 13.11 -10.33 -10.96
N GLY A 70 11.96 -10.74 -11.49
CA GLY A 70 11.01 -11.61 -10.81
C GLY A 70 10.01 -10.89 -9.91
N ALA A 71 9.72 -9.61 -10.16
CA ALA A 71 8.50 -8.98 -9.65
C ALA A 71 7.31 -9.41 -10.50
N LEU A 72 6.14 -9.55 -9.87
CA LEU A 72 4.93 -10.05 -10.49
C LEU A 72 3.77 -9.07 -10.25
N ILE A 73 3.21 -8.54 -11.33
CA ILE A 73 1.92 -7.87 -11.33
C ILE A 73 0.89 -8.89 -11.84
N THR A 74 0.02 -9.34 -10.97
CA THR A 74 -1.03 -10.28 -11.36
C THR A 74 -2.00 -9.65 -12.35
N GLY A 75 -2.65 -10.44 -13.19
CA GLY A 75 -3.63 -9.93 -14.15
C GLY A 75 -4.77 -9.16 -13.49
N ASP A 76 -5.20 -9.56 -12.29
CA ASP A 76 -6.19 -8.84 -11.48
C ASP A 76 -5.67 -7.47 -11.06
N LEU A 77 -4.44 -7.40 -10.55
CA LEU A 77 -3.81 -6.15 -10.16
C LEU A 77 -3.60 -5.23 -11.37
N ALA A 78 -3.12 -5.77 -12.50
CA ALA A 78 -2.99 -5.01 -13.75
C ALA A 78 -4.34 -4.46 -14.24
N SER A 79 -5.40 -5.23 -14.09
CA SER A 79 -6.76 -4.80 -14.45
C SER A 79 -7.26 -3.65 -13.57
N LYS A 80 -6.96 -3.68 -12.28
CA LYS A 80 -7.27 -2.59 -11.33
C LYS A 80 -6.45 -1.35 -11.64
N LEU A 81 -5.14 -1.50 -11.84
CA LEU A 81 -4.24 -0.40 -12.20
C LEU A 81 -4.63 0.27 -13.52
N ALA A 82 -5.16 -0.49 -14.47
CA ALA A 82 -5.62 0.04 -15.76
C ALA A 82 -6.98 0.77 -15.67
N GLY A 83 -7.69 0.61 -14.56
CA GLY A 83 -9.00 1.22 -14.35
C GLY A 83 -10.11 0.65 -15.26
N PRO A 84 -11.32 1.21 -15.19
CA PRO A 84 -12.42 0.83 -16.04
C PRO A 84 -12.20 1.30 -17.48
N LEU A 85 -13.01 0.80 -18.41
CA LEU A 85 -13.07 1.34 -19.76
C LEU A 85 -13.36 2.84 -19.73
N ALA A 86 -12.59 3.63 -20.48
CA ALA A 86 -12.80 5.08 -20.55
C ALA A 86 -14.26 5.41 -20.92
N PRO A 87 -14.84 6.48 -20.33
CA PRO A 87 -16.20 6.93 -20.68
C PRO A 87 -16.31 7.14 -22.19
N GLY A 88 -17.19 6.40 -22.86
CA GLY A 88 -17.38 6.40 -24.31
C GLY A 88 -16.91 5.14 -25.04
N GLN A 89 -16.18 4.25 -24.38
CA GLN A 89 -15.84 2.90 -24.88
C GLN A 89 -16.83 1.82 -24.41
N PHE A 90 -17.78 2.16 -23.55
CA PHE A 90 -18.90 1.28 -23.26
C PHE A 90 -19.72 1.11 -24.52
N ALA A 91 -19.78 -0.09 -25.08
CA ALA A 91 -20.84 -0.43 -26.02
C ALA A 91 -22.15 -0.02 -25.35
N GLN A 92 -22.92 0.87 -26.00
CA GLN A 92 -24.21 1.29 -25.49
C GLN A 92 -25.07 0.02 -25.30
N ASN A 93 -25.19 -0.42 -24.06
CA ASN A 93 -26.25 -1.33 -23.69
C ASN A 93 -27.55 -0.56 -23.86
N ILE A 94 -28.39 -1.04 -24.80
CA ILE A 94 -29.60 -0.42 -25.37
C ILE A 94 -30.70 -0.24 -24.31
N ASP A 95 -30.51 -0.65 -23.08
CA ASP A 95 -31.46 -0.54 -21.99
C ASP A 95 -31.13 0.58 -21.03
N GLY A 96 -31.15 1.81 -21.42
CA GLY A 96 -31.26 3.06 -20.67
C GLY A 96 -31.29 3.06 -19.14
N GLN A 97 -30.76 2.04 -18.49
CA GLN A 97 -30.46 2.01 -17.06
C GLN A 97 -29.16 2.79 -16.82
N GLN A 98 -29.36 4.03 -16.47
CA GLN A 98 -28.36 4.81 -15.77
C GLN A 98 -27.89 3.94 -14.58
N LEU A 99 -26.64 3.44 -14.65
CA LEU A 99 -26.02 2.81 -13.49
C LEU A 99 -26.05 3.87 -12.39
N THR A 100 -26.97 3.71 -11.47
CA THR A 100 -26.94 4.46 -10.21
C THR A 100 -25.55 4.24 -9.65
N GLN A 101 -24.78 5.32 -9.49
CA GLN A 101 -23.56 5.30 -8.67
C GLN A 101 -23.98 4.68 -7.33
N GLY A 102 -23.63 3.42 -7.13
CA GLY A 102 -23.75 2.80 -5.83
C GLY A 102 -22.98 3.70 -4.88
N THR A 103 -23.61 4.16 -3.82
CA THR A 103 -22.92 4.83 -2.72
C THR A 103 -21.97 3.80 -2.14
N SER A 104 -20.74 3.78 -2.64
CA SER A 104 -19.70 2.92 -2.09
C SER A 104 -19.51 3.31 -0.63
N THR A 105 -19.65 2.36 0.27
CA THR A 105 -19.38 2.59 1.69
C THR A 105 -17.88 2.83 1.87
N PRO A 106 -17.47 3.90 2.56
CA PRO A 106 -16.06 4.08 2.88
C PRO A 106 -15.53 2.88 3.67
N ILE A 107 -14.31 2.47 3.40
CA ILE A 107 -13.61 1.42 4.14
C ILE A 107 -12.64 1.99 5.17
N GLY A 108 -12.47 3.31 5.16
CA GLY A 108 -11.57 4.05 6.03
C GLY A 108 -11.43 5.50 5.60
N GLN A 109 -10.52 6.21 6.26
CA GLN A 109 -10.22 7.60 5.95
C GLN A 109 -8.73 7.92 6.10
N ILE A 110 -8.30 8.99 5.44
CA ILE A 110 -6.98 9.58 5.64
C ILE A 110 -6.97 10.35 6.95
N GLU A 111 -6.18 9.92 7.91
CA GLU A 111 -6.01 10.60 9.19
C GLU A 111 -4.91 11.66 9.11
N SER A 112 -3.81 11.34 8.44
CA SER A 112 -2.68 12.25 8.28
C SER A 112 -2.18 12.28 6.83
N LEU A 113 -1.76 13.45 6.36
CA LEU A 113 -1.13 13.62 5.05
C LEU A 113 -0.04 14.69 5.15
N THR A 114 1.13 14.35 4.65
CA THR A 114 2.24 15.27 4.40
C THR A 114 2.53 15.28 2.90
N GLY A 115 2.84 16.44 2.33
CA GLY A 115 3.07 16.57 0.90
C GLY A 115 1.81 16.36 0.08
N THR A 116 1.90 15.64 -1.02
CA THR A 116 0.78 15.38 -1.93
C THR A 116 0.48 13.89 -2.03
N ALA A 117 -0.80 13.55 -2.15
CA ALA A 117 -1.26 12.22 -2.50
C ALA A 117 -2.56 12.30 -3.31
N THR A 118 -2.77 11.31 -4.15
CA THR A 118 -3.99 11.15 -4.96
C THR A 118 -4.59 9.78 -4.73
N ALA A 119 -5.87 9.67 -5.01
CA ALA A 119 -6.58 8.40 -5.14
C ALA A 119 -7.21 8.31 -6.52
N THR A 120 -6.93 7.25 -7.26
CA THR A 120 -7.71 6.88 -8.43
C THR A 120 -8.80 5.91 -7.98
N ARG A 121 -10.04 6.33 -8.14
CA ARG A 121 -11.22 5.55 -7.75
C ARG A 121 -11.45 4.37 -8.71
N ALA A 122 -12.25 3.40 -8.29
CA ALA A 122 -12.62 2.27 -9.13
C ALA A 122 -13.33 2.67 -10.45
N ASP A 123 -13.93 3.87 -10.52
CA ASP A 123 -14.51 4.43 -11.74
C ASP A 123 -13.50 5.20 -12.62
N GLY A 124 -12.23 5.23 -12.24
CA GLY A 124 -11.16 5.95 -12.94
C GLY A 124 -11.06 7.44 -12.59
N THR A 125 -11.87 7.93 -11.65
CA THR A 125 -11.81 9.34 -11.22
C THR A 125 -10.59 9.54 -10.31
N GLU A 126 -9.73 10.49 -10.67
CA GLU A 126 -8.61 10.90 -9.82
C GLU A 126 -9.03 12.01 -8.85
N VAL A 127 -8.69 11.84 -7.59
CA VAL A 127 -9.04 12.77 -6.50
C VAL A 127 -7.80 13.09 -5.69
N ALA A 128 -7.50 14.39 -5.51
CA ALA A 128 -6.47 14.82 -4.58
C ALA A 128 -6.93 14.54 -3.13
N LEU A 129 -6.07 13.85 -2.37
CA LEU A 129 -6.36 13.48 -0.98
C LEU A 129 -5.98 14.59 -0.01
N LYS A 130 -6.66 14.60 1.13
CA LYS A 130 -6.38 15.43 2.31
C LYS A 130 -6.78 14.68 3.57
N ALA A 131 -6.36 15.14 4.74
CA ALA A 131 -6.88 14.61 6.01
C ALA A 131 -8.41 14.67 6.03
N GLY A 132 -9.05 13.60 6.49
CA GLY A 132 -10.50 13.40 6.46
C GLY A 132 -11.06 12.91 5.11
N SER A 133 -10.24 12.68 4.07
CA SER A 133 -10.72 12.08 2.82
C SER A 133 -11.07 10.61 3.03
N ASN A 134 -12.26 10.22 2.58
CA ASN A 134 -12.70 8.82 2.60
C ASN A 134 -11.92 7.98 1.59
N ILE A 135 -11.64 6.74 1.95
CA ILE A 135 -11.03 5.70 1.13
C ILE A 135 -12.08 4.61 0.86
N PHE A 136 -12.03 4.04 -0.33
CA PHE A 136 -12.99 3.03 -0.79
C PHE A 136 -12.25 1.78 -1.29
N SER A 137 -12.95 0.65 -1.28
CA SER A 137 -12.45 -0.57 -1.91
C SER A 137 -12.24 -0.35 -3.42
N GLY A 138 -11.10 -0.79 -3.93
CA GLY A 138 -10.67 -0.58 -5.30
C GLY A 138 -9.91 0.73 -5.55
N ASP A 139 -9.72 1.59 -4.54
CA ASP A 139 -8.91 2.81 -4.69
C ASP A 139 -7.44 2.47 -4.92
N ILE A 140 -6.81 3.20 -5.83
CA ILE A 140 -5.36 3.23 -6.01
C ILE A 140 -4.85 4.51 -5.35
N LEU A 141 -4.02 4.38 -4.34
CA LEU A 141 -3.44 5.48 -3.58
C LEU A 141 -2.01 5.71 -4.01
N GLU A 142 -1.66 6.95 -4.33
CA GLU A 142 -0.32 7.32 -4.75
C GLU A 142 0.17 8.52 -3.96
N THR A 143 1.40 8.45 -3.46
CA THR A 143 2.06 9.54 -2.76
C THR A 143 3.09 10.20 -3.66
N GLY A 144 3.07 11.52 -3.70
CA GLY A 144 4.05 12.30 -4.44
C GLY A 144 5.44 12.33 -3.78
N PRO A 145 6.40 13.05 -4.38
CA PRO A 145 7.71 13.28 -3.79
C PRO A 145 7.58 13.95 -2.42
N LYS A 146 8.25 13.40 -1.40
CA LYS A 146 8.15 13.83 0.00
C LYS A 146 6.73 13.72 0.58
N GLY A 147 5.83 13.01 -0.12
CA GLY A 147 4.49 12.70 0.36
C GLY A 147 4.53 11.56 1.38
N ALA A 148 3.61 11.58 2.32
CA ALA A 148 3.35 10.44 3.19
C ALA A 148 1.91 10.55 3.69
N LEU A 149 1.22 9.43 3.70
CA LEU A 149 -0.16 9.35 4.19
C LEU A 149 -0.29 8.30 5.31
N GLY A 150 -1.22 8.57 6.20
CA GLY A 150 -1.67 7.65 7.23
C GLY A 150 -3.17 7.44 7.12
N ILE A 151 -3.59 6.20 7.16
CA ILE A 151 -4.95 5.73 6.95
C ILE A 151 -5.44 5.01 8.20
N VAL A 152 -6.69 5.24 8.58
CA VAL A 152 -7.42 4.43 9.56
C VAL A 152 -8.55 3.72 8.82
N LEU A 153 -8.59 2.39 8.92
CA LEU A 153 -9.66 1.57 8.36
C LEU A 153 -10.81 1.38 9.36
N GLU A 154 -11.96 0.94 8.85
CA GLU A 154 -13.15 0.69 9.67
C GLU A 154 -12.97 -0.44 10.69
N ASP A 155 -12.05 -1.37 10.47
CA ASP A 155 -11.70 -2.45 11.40
C ASP A 155 -10.68 -2.05 12.48
N ASP A 156 -10.36 -0.76 12.59
CA ASP A 156 -9.32 -0.20 13.44
C ASP A 156 -7.87 -0.54 13.03
N SER A 157 -7.67 -1.13 11.85
CA SER A 157 -6.33 -1.23 11.24
C SER A 157 -5.82 0.16 10.87
N VAL A 158 -4.53 0.38 11.05
CA VAL A 158 -3.87 1.61 10.61
C VAL A 158 -2.73 1.31 9.64
N LEU A 159 -2.64 2.12 8.60
CA LEU A 159 -1.65 1.98 7.55
C LEU A 159 -0.93 3.29 7.32
N SER A 160 0.28 3.20 6.80
CA SER A 160 0.98 4.36 6.26
C SER A 160 1.72 4.00 4.99
N LEU A 161 1.83 4.97 4.10
CA LEU A 161 2.59 4.87 2.85
C LEU A 161 3.46 6.12 2.75
N ALA A 162 4.79 5.93 2.63
CA ALA A 162 5.74 7.01 2.48
C ALA A 162 5.86 7.47 1.02
N GLU A 163 6.81 8.35 0.75
CA GLU A 163 6.99 9.03 -0.54
C GLU A 163 7.13 8.07 -1.73
N ALA A 164 6.65 8.51 -2.89
CA ALA A 164 6.69 7.78 -4.15
C ALA A 164 6.13 6.36 -4.05
N GLY A 165 5.17 6.17 -3.16
CA GLY A 165 4.50 4.89 -2.93
C GLY A 165 3.23 4.77 -3.77
N ARG A 166 2.89 3.51 -4.12
CA ARG A 166 1.64 3.11 -4.79
C ARG A 166 1.04 1.93 -4.06
N MET A 167 -0.22 2.07 -3.64
CA MET A 167 -0.97 1.07 -2.89
C MET A 167 -2.37 0.91 -3.48
N VAL A 168 -2.86 -0.31 -3.58
CA VAL A 168 -4.22 -0.62 -4.03
C VAL A 168 -5.01 -1.21 -2.87
N MET A 169 -6.16 -0.64 -2.58
CA MET A 169 -7.12 -1.15 -1.60
C MET A 169 -7.99 -2.21 -2.28
N ASP A 170 -7.43 -3.41 -2.51
CA ASP A 170 -8.01 -4.43 -3.39
C ASP A 170 -9.43 -4.83 -3.01
N GLU A 171 -9.59 -5.31 -1.79
CA GLU A 171 -10.84 -5.73 -1.19
C GLU A 171 -10.73 -5.52 0.32
N VAL A 172 -11.64 -4.75 0.87
CA VAL A 172 -11.76 -4.57 2.31
C VAL A 172 -13.23 -4.63 2.65
N ALA A 173 -13.61 -5.62 3.42
CA ALA A 173 -14.96 -5.82 3.91
C ALA A 173 -14.90 -6.07 5.42
N PHE A 174 -15.68 -5.33 6.18
CA PHE A 174 -15.76 -5.46 7.63
C PHE A 174 -17.20 -5.22 8.09
N ASP A 175 -17.71 -6.11 8.93
CA ASP A 175 -18.99 -5.92 9.61
C ASP A 175 -18.74 -5.58 11.08
N PRO A 176 -19.00 -4.34 11.50
CA PRO A 176 -18.77 -3.92 12.89
C PRO A 176 -19.61 -4.68 13.91
N ASN A 177 -20.74 -5.28 13.50
CA ASN A 177 -21.64 -5.98 14.43
C ASN A 177 -21.15 -7.40 14.73
N SER A 178 -20.70 -8.13 13.71
CA SER A 178 -20.13 -9.48 13.87
C SER A 178 -18.64 -9.46 14.18
N GLN A 179 -17.97 -8.32 13.91
CA GLN A 179 -16.52 -8.15 13.95
C GLN A 179 -15.78 -9.09 12.96
N GLU A 180 -16.49 -9.60 11.97
CA GLU A 180 -15.94 -10.45 10.91
C GLU A 180 -15.59 -9.61 9.70
N GLY A 181 -14.59 -10.05 8.95
CA GLY A 181 -14.19 -9.37 7.73
C GLY A 181 -13.00 -10.02 7.05
N ASN A 182 -12.68 -9.49 5.88
CA ASN A 182 -11.48 -9.81 5.14
C ASN A 182 -10.90 -8.52 4.53
N ALA A 183 -9.59 -8.48 4.43
CA ALA A 183 -8.91 -7.39 3.77
C ALA A 183 -7.74 -7.91 2.93
N THR A 184 -7.67 -7.44 1.70
CA THR A 184 -6.51 -7.59 0.82
C THR A 184 -6.06 -6.22 0.37
N ILE A 185 -4.79 -5.91 0.56
CA ILE A 185 -4.16 -4.64 0.19
C ILE A 185 -2.89 -4.96 -0.57
N SER A 186 -2.70 -4.34 -1.75
CA SER A 186 -1.49 -4.51 -2.54
C SER A 186 -0.61 -3.27 -2.44
N VAL A 187 0.60 -3.41 -1.91
CA VAL A 187 1.64 -2.38 -1.97
C VAL A 187 2.50 -2.67 -3.19
N VAL A 188 2.26 -1.94 -4.27
CA VAL A 188 2.98 -2.10 -5.53
C VAL A 188 4.39 -1.57 -5.40
N GLN A 189 4.55 -0.44 -4.71
CA GLN A 189 5.83 0.23 -4.50
C GLN A 189 5.79 1.12 -3.26
N GLY A 190 6.94 1.30 -2.64
CA GLY A 190 7.14 2.28 -1.56
C GLY A 190 7.42 1.65 -0.20
N VAL A 191 7.71 2.51 0.76
CA VAL A 191 7.89 2.15 2.17
C VAL A 191 6.55 2.27 2.87
N PHE A 192 6.18 1.25 3.61
CA PHE A 192 4.90 1.19 4.30
C PHE A 192 5.06 0.73 5.76
N SER A 193 4.05 1.02 6.56
CA SER A 193 3.83 0.40 7.85
C SER A 193 2.36 0.07 8.04
N PHE A 194 2.10 -0.97 8.81
CA PHE A 194 0.75 -1.49 9.05
C PHE A 194 0.66 -1.97 10.48
N VAL A 195 -0.44 -1.64 11.17
CA VAL A 195 -0.84 -2.22 12.46
C VAL A 195 -2.21 -2.86 12.27
N SER A 196 -2.30 -4.13 12.58
CA SER A 196 -3.52 -4.90 12.37
C SER A 196 -4.62 -4.53 13.36
N GLY A 197 -5.84 -4.41 12.84
CA GLY A 197 -7.07 -4.17 13.61
C GLY A 197 -7.84 -5.45 13.96
N GLN A 198 -9.16 -5.37 13.80
CA GLN A 198 -10.07 -6.46 14.18
C GLN A 198 -10.06 -7.60 13.15
N ILE A 199 -10.00 -7.31 11.86
CA ILE A 199 -10.00 -8.33 10.79
C ILE A 199 -8.91 -9.37 11.02
N ALA A 200 -7.68 -8.95 11.37
CA ALA A 200 -6.56 -9.87 11.58
C ALA A 200 -6.76 -10.87 12.74
N LYS A 201 -7.77 -10.64 13.57
CA LYS A 201 -8.15 -11.53 14.71
C LYS A 201 -9.17 -12.58 14.31
N THR A 202 -9.84 -12.44 13.16
CA THR A 202 -10.92 -13.33 12.73
C THR A 202 -10.41 -14.62 12.12
N GLY A 203 -9.21 -14.60 11.53
CA GLY A 203 -8.62 -15.81 10.94
C GLY A 203 -7.21 -15.60 10.40
N PRO A 204 -6.50 -16.68 10.07
CA PRO A 204 -5.11 -16.64 9.62
C PRO A 204 -4.90 -15.90 8.29
N ASP A 205 -5.89 -15.93 7.41
CA ASP A 205 -5.83 -15.36 6.07
C ASP A 205 -6.82 -14.21 5.89
N ALA A 206 -7.39 -13.71 7.00
CA ALA A 206 -8.37 -12.64 6.94
C ALA A 206 -7.75 -11.29 6.58
N MET A 207 -6.49 -11.05 7.00
CA MET A 207 -5.73 -9.84 6.66
C MET A 207 -4.52 -10.21 5.81
N VAL A 208 -4.55 -9.79 4.55
CA VAL A 208 -3.52 -10.08 3.55
C VAL A 208 -2.95 -8.79 2.97
N LEU A 209 -1.64 -8.67 3.02
CA LEU A 209 -0.92 -7.61 2.33
C LEU A 209 -0.04 -8.24 1.25
N LYS A 210 -0.14 -7.72 0.02
CA LYS A 210 0.62 -8.24 -1.14
C LYS A 210 1.68 -7.24 -1.57
N THR A 211 2.81 -7.75 -1.99
CA THR A 211 3.83 -7.01 -2.73
C THR A 211 4.09 -7.72 -4.06
N PRO A 212 4.79 -7.12 -5.02
CA PRO A 212 5.09 -7.78 -6.29
C PRO A 212 5.91 -9.06 -6.18
N VAL A 213 6.49 -9.36 -5.00
CA VAL A 213 7.37 -10.54 -4.81
C VAL A 213 6.88 -11.47 -3.70
N ALA A 214 5.89 -11.08 -2.89
CA ALA A 214 5.41 -11.89 -1.78
C ALA A 214 4.00 -11.49 -1.33
N THR A 215 3.34 -12.45 -0.68
CA THR A 215 2.08 -12.28 0.05
C THR A 215 2.34 -12.43 1.53
N LEU A 216 1.83 -11.51 2.33
CA LEU A 216 1.95 -11.46 3.78
C LEU A 216 0.58 -11.76 4.40
N GLY A 217 0.49 -12.83 5.18
CA GLY A 217 -0.64 -13.05 6.10
C GLY A 217 -0.29 -12.48 7.46
N ILE A 218 -1.12 -11.56 7.99
CA ILE A 218 -0.81 -10.78 9.19
C ILE A 218 -1.75 -11.15 10.32
N ARG A 219 -1.18 -11.44 11.50
CA ARG A 219 -1.92 -11.80 12.70
C ARG A 219 -1.49 -10.96 13.89
N GLY A 220 -2.29 -9.95 14.21
CA GLY A 220 -2.19 -9.19 15.46
C GLY A 220 -0.81 -8.60 15.72
N THR A 221 -0.32 -7.72 14.83
CA THR A 221 1.04 -7.16 14.98
C THR A 221 1.27 -5.92 14.14
N LYS A 222 2.37 -5.22 14.46
CA LYS A 222 2.92 -4.11 13.69
C LYS A 222 3.95 -4.60 12.68
N VAL A 223 3.78 -4.20 11.42
CA VAL A 223 4.68 -4.51 10.31
C VAL A 223 5.28 -3.23 9.78
N ALA A 224 6.56 -3.25 9.46
CA ALA A 224 7.20 -2.24 8.63
C ALA A 224 7.91 -2.92 7.46
N GLY A 225 7.76 -2.37 6.27
CA GLY A 225 8.28 -2.98 5.08
C GLY A 225 8.54 -2.02 3.93
N SER A 226 9.16 -2.56 2.90
CA SER A 226 9.34 -1.88 1.62
C SER A 226 9.05 -2.83 0.47
N ALA A 227 8.14 -2.41 -0.41
CA ALA A 227 8.05 -2.90 -1.77
C ALA A 227 9.09 -2.10 -2.56
N ALA A 228 10.27 -2.68 -2.72
CA ALA A 228 11.42 -2.00 -3.29
C ALA A 228 11.31 -1.92 -4.82
N ALA A 229 12.05 -0.96 -5.40
CA ALA A 229 12.29 -0.92 -6.83
C ALA A 229 12.92 -2.25 -7.29
N GLU A 230 12.69 -2.58 -8.54
CA GLU A 230 13.16 -3.82 -9.11
C GLU A 230 14.65 -4.05 -8.99
N GLY A 231 15.04 -5.30 -8.85
CA GLY A 231 16.43 -5.69 -8.59
C GLY A 231 16.89 -5.41 -7.18
N GLN A 232 16.04 -4.81 -6.32
CA GLN A 232 16.32 -4.61 -4.91
C GLN A 232 15.42 -5.51 -4.05
N ALA A 233 15.94 -5.93 -2.90
CA ALA A 233 15.18 -6.78 -2.00
C ALA A 233 14.03 -6.01 -1.35
N ASN A 234 12.82 -6.56 -1.43
CA ASN A 234 11.72 -6.18 -0.54
C ASN A 234 12.11 -6.62 0.87
N THR A 235 11.87 -5.78 1.84
CA THR A 235 12.20 -6.06 3.24
C THR A 235 10.92 -6.03 4.05
N ILE A 236 10.69 -7.07 4.85
CA ILE A 236 9.55 -7.17 5.77
C ILE A 236 10.08 -7.40 7.16
N SER A 237 9.66 -6.58 8.10
CA SER A 237 10.09 -6.60 9.50
C SER A 237 8.88 -6.64 10.43
N LEU A 238 8.94 -7.52 11.41
CA LEU A 238 7.96 -7.63 12.48
C LEU A 238 8.37 -6.73 13.65
N LEU A 239 7.48 -5.83 14.03
CA LEU A 239 7.66 -4.93 15.17
C LEU A 239 6.70 -5.33 16.30
N PRO A 240 7.07 -5.09 17.57
CA PRO A 240 6.14 -5.23 18.66
C PRO A 240 5.04 -4.16 18.58
N ASP A 241 3.86 -4.47 19.08
CA ASP A 241 2.81 -3.49 19.32
C ASP A 241 3.19 -2.58 20.49
N ASP A 242 2.41 -1.54 20.72
CA ASP A 242 2.73 -0.52 21.75
C ASP A 242 2.66 -1.09 23.20
N ASP A 243 1.92 -2.19 23.39
CA ASP A 243 1.87 -2.95 24.65
C ASP A 243 3.02 -3.97 24.79
N GLY A 244 3.89 -4.08 23.77
CA GLY A 244 5.01 -5.02 23.72
C GLY A 244 4.64 -6.42 23.24
N THR A 245 3.38 -6.67 22.90
CA THR A 245 2.98 -7.94 22.28
C THR A 245 3.56 -8.09 20.87
N VAL A 246 3.72 -9.34 20.46
CA VAL A 246 4.25 -9.68 19.14
C VAL A 246 3.37 -10.75 18.53
N GLY A 247 2.78 -10.44 17.39
CA GLY A 247 2.00 -11.41 16.64
C GLY A 247 2.85 -12.24 15.67
N GLU A 248 2.27 -12.57 14.55
CA GLU A 248 2.89 -13.42 13.54
C GLU A 248 2.66 -12.87 12.15
N ILE A 249 3.67 -12.97 11.29
CA ILE A 249 3.56 -12.70 9.86
C ILE A 249 4.04 -13.94 9.11
N SER A 250 3.17 -14.48 8.25
CA SER A 250 3.60 -15.44 7.23
C SER A 250 3.97 -14.70 5.96
N VAL A 251 5.18 -14.90 5.45
CA VAL A 251 5.65 -14.30 4.19
C VAL A 251 5.83 -15.40 3.18
N SER A 252 5.02 -15.42 2.14
CA SER A 252 4.95 -16.49 1.15
C SER A 252 5.03 -15.97 -0.28
N ASN A 253 5.55 -16.80 -1.17
CA ASN A 253 5.49 -16.62 -2.62
C ASN A 253 5.40 -17.99 -3.32
N GLY A 254 5.51 -18.01 -4.65
CA GLY A 254 5.45 -19.26 -5.44
C GLY A 254 6.55 -20.28 -5.13
N ALA A 255 7.63 -19.88 -4.45
CA ALA A 255 8.76 -20.74 -4.14
C ALA A 255 8.79 -21.24 -2.69
N GLY A 256 8.09 -20.60 -1.76
CA GLY A 256 8.07 -21.02 -0.36
C GLY A 256 7.53 -19.97 0.61
N THR A 257 7.58 -20.34 1.91
CA THR A 257 7.05 -19.52 3.01
C THR A 257 8.07 -19.44 4.15
N VAL A 258 8.18 -18.26 4.76
CA VAL A 258 8.86 -18.06 6.04
C VAL A 258 7.90 -17.39 7.02
N VAL A 259 8.12 -17.64 8.33
CA VAL A 259 7.28 -17.08 9.39
C VAL A 259 8.13 -16.17 10.27
N LEU A 260 7.62 -14.96 10.53
CA LEU A 260 8.18 -14.01 11.47
C LEU A 260 7.29 -14.01 12.73
N ASN A 261 7.85 -14.35 13.89
CA ASN A 261 7.11 -14.45 15.16
C ASN A 261 7.90 -13.94 16.36
N GLN A 262 8.94 -13.15 16.13
CA GLN A 262 9.74 -12.51 17.15
C GLN A 262 9.96 -11.03 16.82
N ALA A 263 9.99 -10.18 17.83
CA ALA A 263 10.28 -8.78 17.66
C ALA A 263 11.61 -8.57 16.93
N GLY A 264 11.60 -7.77 15.88
CA GLY A 264 12.77 -7.52 15.04
C GLY A 264 13.03 -8.61 13.98
N ALA A 265 12.25 -9.69 13.93
CA ALA A 265 12.37 -10.66 12.85
C ALA A 265 12.16 -9.99 11.49
N THR A 266 13.14 -10.14 10.63
CA THR A 266 13.18 -9.49 9.32
C THR A 266 13.57 -10.48 8.26
N THR A 267 12.82 -10.49 7.14
CA THR A 267 13.16 -11.25 5.94
C THR A 267 13.35 -10.33 4.75
N GLN A 268 14.06 -10.82 3.75
CA GLN A 268 14.25 -10.16 2.46
C GLN A 268 13.79 -11.07 1.33
N ILE A 269 13.12 -10.48 0.36
CA ILE A 269 12.59 -11.18 -0.81
C ILE A 269 13.03 -10.42 -2.06
N THR A 270 13.77 -11.07 -2.93
CA THR A 270 14.29 -10.48 -4.17
C THR A 270 13.44 -10.79 -5.39
N SER A 271 12.65 -11.87 -5.34
CA SER A 271 11.85 -12.35 -6.47
C SER A 271 10.66 -13.17 -5.99
N ALA A 272 9.56 -13.12 -6.73
CA ALA A 272 8.38 -13.96 -6.51
C ALA A 272 8.65 -15.47 -6.73
N PHE A 273 9.78 -15.81 -7.34
CA PHE A 273 10.16 -17.18 -7.73
C PHE A 273 11.35 -17.74 -6.92
N GLN A 274 11.79 -17.00 -5.91
CA GLN A 274 12.83 -17.44 -4.97
C GLN A 274 12.24 -17.48 -3.56
N VAL A 275 12.59 -18.50 -2.80
CA VAL A 275 12.16 -18.63 -1.40
C VAL A 275 12.59 -17.39 -0.63
N PRO A 276 11.70 -16.78 0.17
CA PRO A 276 12.09 -15.67 1.04
C PRO A 276 13.29 -16.04 1.92
N ALA A 277 14.20 -15.11 2.15
CA ALA A 277 15.39 -15.34 2.97
C ALA A 277 14.99 -15.78 4.38
N PRO A 278 15.75 -16.68 5.04
CA PRO A 278 15.51 -17.03 6.43
C PRO A 278 15.48 -15.78 7.32
N PRO A 279 14.55 -15.69 8.29
CA PRO A 279 14.43 -14.55 9.16
C PRO A 279 15.72 -14.29 9.96
N VAL A 280 16.11 -13.03 10.04
CA VAL A 280 17.19 -12.55 10.92
C VAL A 280 16.61 -11.56 11.93
N ILE A 281 17.13 -11.56 13.15
CA ILE A 281 16.70 -10.61 14.18
C ILE A 281 17.52 -9.33 14.06
N ILE A 282 16.82 -8.24 13.77
CA ILE A 282 17.41 -6.88 13.71
C ILE A 282 16.89 -6.07 14.91
N PRO A 283 17.74 -5.28 15.60
CA PRO A 283 17.27 -4.43 16.68
C PRO A 283 16.10 -3.53 16.24
N VAL A 284 15.03 -3.47 17.02
CA VAL A 284 13.82 -2.68 16.73
C VAL A 284 14.17 -1.22 16.43
N ALA A 285 15.13 -0.63 17.17
CA ALA A 285 15.59 0.74 16.90
C ALA A 285 16.17 0.93 15.49
N THR A 286 16.86 -0.08 14.97
CA THR A 286 17.41 -0.06 13.60
C THR A 286 16.29 -0.13 12.55
N ILE A 287 15.28 -0.98 12.78
CA ILE A 287 14.10 -1.08 11.92
C ILE A 287 13.33 0.24 11.94
N THR A 288 13.09 0.81 13.13
CA THR A 288 12.39 2.09 13.29
C THR A 288 13.12 3.24 12.59
N ALA A 289 14.44 3.27 12.66
CA ALA A 289 15.23 4.26 11.93
C ALA A 289 15.11 4.09 10.41
N ARG A 290 15.20 2.83 9.92
CA ARG A 290 15.11 2.50 8.50
C ARG A 290 13.75 2.87 7.89
N PHE A 291 12.65 2.57 8.58
CA PHE A 291 11.29 2.79 8.12
C PHE A 291 10.65 4.05 8.73
N SER A 292 11.48 4.98 9.23
CA SER A 292 11.00 6.15 9.98
C SER A 292 10.02 7.04 9.21
N ALA A 293 10.12 7.08 7.88
CA ALA A 293 9.20 7.88 7.05
C ALA A 293 7.76 7.34 7.15
N ALA A 294 7.56 6.03 7.01
CA ALA A 294 6.25 5.42 7.14
C ALA A 294 5.78 5.42 8.61
N LEU A 295 6.64 5.01 9.55
CA LEU A 295 6.28 4.92 10.97
C LEU A 295 5.86 6.26 11.59
N LYS A 296 6.42 7.39 11.13
CA LYS A 296 6.01 8.72 11.59
C LYS A 296 4.65 9.17 11.05
N SER A 297 4.26 8.66 9.90
CA SER A 297 2.97 8.96 9.28
C SER A 297 1.88 7.98 9.68
N LEU A 298 2.24 6.92 10.39
CA LEU A 298 1.29 5.95 10.91
C LEU A 298 0.42 6.62 11.98
N PRO A 299 -0.90 6.65 11.81
CA PRO A 299 -1.81 7.19 12.83
C PRO A 299 -1.74 6.36 14.12
N PRO A 300 -2.02 6.96 15.28
CA PRO A 300 -2.26 6.17 16.47
C PRO A 300 -3.48 5.26 16.24
N PRO A 301 -3.44 4.00 16.72
CA PRO A 301 -4.62 3.14 16.63
C PRO A 301 -5.80 3.81 17.35
N PRO A 302 -7.00 3.75 16.78
CA PRO A 302 -8.17 4.32 17.41
C PRO A 302 -8.46 3.63 18.74
N PRO A 303 -9.13 4.33 19.70
CA PRO A 303 -9.47 3.75 20.98
C PRO A 303 -10.34 2.51 20.79
N PRO A 304 -10.22 1.49 21.69
CA PRO A 304 -11.02 0.28 21.60
C PRO A 304 -12.52 0.60 21.56
N ARG A 305 -13.26 -0.15 20.74
CA ARG A 305 -14.72 -0.06 20.67
C ARG A 305 -15.34 -0.65 21.95
N ASP A 306 -16.47 -0.10 22.39
CA ASP A 306 -17.25 -0.69 23.47
C ASP A 306 -17.89 -2.03 23.05
N ALA A 307 -18.51 -2.73 23.99
CA ALA A 307 -19.17 -4.01 23.73
C ALA A 307 -20.35 -3.92 22.72
N GLN A 308 -20.77 -2.73 22.35
CA GLN A 308 -21.79 -2.42 21.36
C GLN A 308 -21.19 -2.01 20.00
N GLY A 309 -19.87 -2.05 19.87
CA GLY A 309 -19.16 -1.67 18.64
C GLY A 309 -19.01 -0.16 18.43
N ASN A 310 -19.38 0.67 19.41
CA ASN A 310 -19.24 2.13 19.31
C ASN A 310 -17.86 2.59 19.76
N ARG A 311 -17.31 3.59 19.07
CA ARG A 311 -16.12 4.31 19.56
C ARG A 311 -16.55 5.34 20.60
N PRO A 312 -15.74 5.55 21.67
CA PRO A 312 -15.95 6.69 22.56
C PRO A 312 -15.92 7.97 21.74
N SER A 313 -16.96 8.79 21.85
CA SER A 313 -16.97 10.12 21.20
C SER A 313 -15.93 11.01 21.88
N GLU A 314 -14.96 11.52 21.13
CA GLU A 314 -13.96 12.50 21.61
C GLU A 314 -14.56 13.87 22.01
N ASN A 315 -15.88 14.03 21.94
CA ASN A 315 -16.57 15.26 22.26
C ASN A 315 -17.27 15.18 23.62
N ASN A 316 -16.55 14.97 24.72
CA ASN A 316 -17.06 15.32 26.03
C ASN A 316 -15.94 15.74 27.00
N GLU A 317 -15.12 16.70 26.63
CA GLU A 317 -14.51 17.58 27.63
C GLU A 317 -15.56 18.63 28.04
N THR A 318 -16.40 18.23 28.98
CA THR A 318 -17.11 19.17 29.81
C THR A 318 -16.06 19.83 30.70
N PRO A 319 -15.89 21.14 30.70
CA PRO A 319 -15.12 21.77 31.77
C PRO A 319 -15.87 21.53 33.10
N ALA A 320 -15.31 20.70 33.94
CA ALA A 320 -15.69 20.69 35.35
C ALA A 320 -15.13 21.96 35.94
N ASP A 321 -16.00 22.86 36.37
CA ASP A 321 -15.95 23.54 37.67
C ASP A 321 -16.79 24.80 37.61
N GLY A 322 -17.63 24.92 38.57
CA GLY A 322 -18.32 26.18 38.87
C GLY A 322 -19.59 25.95 39.65
N GLU A 323 -19.39 25.64 40.93
CA GLU A 323 -20.27 25.92 42.06
C GLU A 323 -21.64 26.52 41.77
N GLU A 324 -22.61 25.84 42.38
CA GLU A 324 -23.98 26.27 42.68
C GLU A 324 -24.05 27.69 43.26
N ALA A 325 -24.93 28.49 42.73
CA ALA A 325 -25.76 29.42 43.49
C ALA A 325 -26.95 29.89 42.65
N SER A 326 -28.11 29.33 42.84
CA SER A 326 -29.39 30.06 42.78
C SER A 326 -29.55 30.85 44.10
N PRO A 327 -30.41 31.88 44.25
CA PRO A 327 -31.63 32.11 43.54
C PRO A 327 -32.07 33.63 43.37
N GLU A 328 -33.28 33.71 42.88
CA GLU A 328 -34.32 34.75 43.13
C GLU A 328 -34.38 35.93 42.15
N ALA A 329 -35.56 35.96 41.64
CA ALA A 329 -36.27 36.93 40.86
C ALA A 329 -36.25 38.35 41.41
N GLU A 330 -36.27 39.34 40.47
CA GLU A 330 -37.30 40.37 40.51
C GLU A 330 -37.34 41.11 39.16
N GLU A 331 -38.54 41.32 38.69
CA GLU A 331 -38.97 42.13 37.56
C GLU A 331 -38.51 43.58 37.68
N GLU A 332 -38.17 44.21 36.58
CA GLU A 332 -38.81 45.46 36.13
C GLU A 332 -38.16 45.92 34.82
N ALA A 333 -38.97 46.13 33.79
CA ALA A 333 -38.72 46.93 32.60
C ALA A 333 -39.41 48.30 32.79
N PRO A 334 -39.38 49.27 31.83
CA PRO A 334 -38.34 49.71 30.92
C PRO A 334 -38.10 51.24 31.03
N SER A 335 -37.07 51.81 30.43
CA SER A 335 -37.12 53.20 30.01
C SER A 335 -36.25 53.47 28.76
N GLU A 336 -36.89 54.06 27.82
CA GLU A 336 -36.42 54.61 26.59
C GLU A 336 -35.36 55.68 26.78
N GLY A 337 -34.41 55.78 25.84
CA GLY A 337 -33.45 56.90 25.77
C GLY A 337 -32.73 56.84 24.43
N GLU A 338 -33.27 57.56 23.47
CA GLU A 338 -32.61 57.99 22.25
C GLU A 338 -31.33 58.75 22.58
N GLU A 339 -30.25 58.52 21.82
CA GLU A 339 -29.47 59.61 21.21
C GLU A 339 -28.46 59.03 20.20
N GLY A 340 -28.34 59.69 19.11
CA GLY A 340 -27.81 59.34 17.82
C GLY A 340 -26.28 59.34 17.66
N PRO A 341 -25.80 59.18 16.41
CA PRO A 341 -24.45 58.75 16.10
C PRO A 341 -23.47 59.91 16.10
N ALA A 342 -22.28 59.69 16.66
CA ALA A 342 -21.13 60.56 16.48
C ALA A 342 -20.25 59.99 15.37
N GLU A 343 -20.16 60.67 14.28
CA GLU A 343 -19.18 60.51 13.21
C GLU A 343 -17.79 60.83 13.76
N GLY A 344 -16.85 59.97 13.55
CA GLY A 344 -15.44 60.16 13.81
C GLY A 344 -14.64 59.46 12.73
N GLU A 345 -14.36 60.18 11.66
CA GLU A 345 -13.35 59.85 10.67
C GLU A 345 -11.97 59.97 11.33
N GLU A 346 -11.24 58.85 11.42
CA GLU A 346 -9.79 58.90 11.60
C GLU A 346 -9.16 58.13 10.44
N GLU A 347 -8.45 58.91 9.60
CA GLU A 347 -7.60 58.42 8.51
C GLU A 347 -6.39 57.67 9.10
N PRO A 348 -5.90 56.59 8.45
CA PRO A 348 -4.65 55.99 8.81
C PRO A 348 -3.45 56.82 8.36
N PRO A 349 -2.35 56.90 9.13
CA PRO A 349 -1.15 57.60 8.72
C PRO A 349 -0.43 56.87 7.59
N GLU A 350 -0.18 57.56 6.51
CA GLU A 350 0.76 57.20 5.48
C GLU A 350 2.18 57.28 6.07
N GLY A 351 2.82 56.14 6.17
CA GLY A 351 4.23 55.99 6.50
C GLY A 351 4.92 55.22 5.40
N GLU A 352 5.40 55.94 4.42
CA GLU A 352 6.40 55.48 3.47
C GLU A 352 7.74 55.33 4.22
N GLU A 353 8.16 54.12 4.50
CA GLU A 353 9.56 53.81 4.79
C GLU A 353 10.12 53.02 3.62
N GLU A 354 10.93 53.66 2.81
CA GLU A 354 11.76 53.05 1.79
C GLU A 354 12.80 52.11 2.46
N PRO A 355 13.07 50.93 1.89
CA PRO A 355 14.15 50.09 2.37
C PRO A 355 15.52 50.73 2.02
N PRO A 356 16.53 50.63 2.88
CA PRO A 356 17.86 51.15 2.59
C PRO A 356 18.51 50.31 1.47
N GLU A 357 18.95 51.00 0.44
CA GLU A 357 19.86 50.48 -0.57
C GLU A 357 21.23 50.29 0.12
N GLY A 358 21.54 49.06 0.41
CA GLY A 358 22.88 48.65 0.85
C GLY A 358 23.47 47.74 -0.23
N GLU A 359 24.19 48.33 -1.14
CA GLU A 359 25.16 47.64 -1.97
C GLU A 359 26.33 47.20 -1.08
N GLU A 360 26.35 45.96 -0.68
CA GLU A 360 27.57 45.28 -0.23
C GLU A 360 27.97 44.28 -1.31
N GLU A 361 29.01 44.64 -2.04
CA GLU A 361 29.71 43.75 -2.93
C GLU A 361 30.29 42.57 -2.13
N PRO A 362 30.16 41.34 -2.62
CA PRO A 362 30.83 40.19 -1.97
C PRO A 362 32.37 40.34 -2.12
N PRO A 363 33.15 39.99 -1.09
CA PRO A 363 34.59 40.02 -1.19
C PRO A 363 35.06 38.98 -2.21
N GLU A 364 35.89 39.42 -3.15
CA GLU A 364 36.66 38.53 -4.01
C GLU A 364 37.68 37.80 -3.15
N GLY A 365 37.39 36.56 -2.81
CA GLY A 365 38.29 35.64 -2.17
C GLY A 365 38.69 34.56 -3.18
N GLU A 366 39.76 34.81 -3.89
CA GLU A 366 40.51 33.76 -4.59
C GLU A 366 41.20 32.90 -3.54
N GLU A 367 40.64 31.76 -3.18
CA GLU A 367 41.40 30.59 -2.80
C GLU A 367 40.77 29.39 -3.45
N GLY A 368 41.43 28.88 -4.50
CA GLY A 368 41.08 27.64 -5.16
C GLY A 368 41.08 26.49 -4.17
N PRO A 369 40.32 25.42 -4.41
CA PRO A 369 40.32 24.24 -3.57
C PRO A 369 41.73 23.64 -3.54
N PRO A 370 42.21 23.16 -2.36
CA PRO A 370 43.48 22.46 -2.28
C PRO A 370 43.44 21.24 -3.21
N GLU A 371 44.51 21.09 -4.00
CA GLU A 371 44.68 19.89 -4.81
C GLU A 371 44.68 18.68 -3.88
N GLY A 372 43.55 17.93 -3.89
CA GLY A 372 43.43 16.70 -3.15
C GLY A 372 44.44 15.68 -3.66
N GLU A 373 45.24 15.17 -2.77
CA GLU A 373 46.10 14.00 -3.00
C GLU A 373 45.19 12.88 -3.55
N GLY A 374 45.57 12.31 -4.68
CA GLY A 374 44.87 11.21 -5.29
C GLY A 374 44.67 10.04 -4.30
N PRO A 375 43.66 9.20 -4.51
CA PRO A 375 43.42 8.06 -3.63
C PRO A 375 44.68 7.18 -3.61
N PRO A 376 45.06 6.62 -2.43
CA PRO A 376 46.15 5.68 -2.34
C PRO A 376 45.89 4.51 -3.31
N GLU A 377 46.89 4.12 -4.04
CA GLU A 377 46.87 2.92 -4.86
C GLU A 377 46.52 1.74 -3.98
N GLY A 378 45.27 1.24 -4.06
CA GLY A 378 44.84 0.08 -3.33
C GLY A 378 45.64 -1.14 -3.75
N GLU A 379 46.24 -1.80 -2.79
CA GLU A 379 46.80 -3.14 -2.98
C GLU A 379 45.68 -4.02 -3.57
N GLY A 380 45.99 -4.69 -4.68
CA GLY A 380 45.03 -5.59 -5.34
C GLY A 380 44.51 -6.65 -4.35
N PRO A 381 43.34 -7.23 -4.60
CA PRO A 381 42.81 -8.27 -3.74
C PRO A 381 43.78 -9.42 -3.63
N PRO A 382 43.96 -10.02 -2.43
CA PRO A 382 44.79 -11.20 -2.28
C PRO A 382 44.28 -12.29 -3.23
N GLU A 383 45.26 -12.95 -3.89
CA GLU A 383 44.93 -14.11 -4.72
C GLU A 383 44.24 -15.15 -3.82
N GLY A 384 42.92 -15.31 -3.99
CA GLY A 384 42.13 -16.28 -3.26
C GLY A 384 42.62 -17.68 -3.59
N GLU A 385 42.92 -18.45 -2.56
CA GLU A 385 43.09 -19.89 -2.69
C GLU A 385 41.81 -20.45 -3.32
N GLY A 386 41.96 -21.25 -4.37
CA GLY A 386 40.83 -21.86 -5.08
C GLY A 386 39.96 -22.65 -4.08
N PRO A 387 38.70 -22.89 -4.40
CA PRO A 387 37.82 -23.66 -3.52
C PRO A 387 38.42 -25.05 -3.30
N PRO A 388 38.30 -25.60 -2.06
CA PRO A 388 38.75 -26.96 -1.79
C PRO A 388 37.99 -27.92 -2.73
N GLU A 389 38.69 -28.88 -3.30
CA GLU A 389 38.09 -29.96 -4.10
C GLU A 389 37.06 -30.65 -3.21
N GLY A 390 35.76 -30.41 -3.48
CA GLY A 390 34.65 -31.02 -2.76
C GLY A 390 34.70 -32.54 -2.96
N GLU A 391 34.71 -33.25 -1.84
CA GLU A 391 34.38 -34.71 -1.86
C GLU A 391 33.01 -34.87 -2.52
N GLY A 392 32.92 -35.73 -3.52
CA GLY A 392 31.69 -36.03 -4.24
C GLY A 392 30.55 -36.42 -3.27
N PRO A 393 29.31 -36.29 -3.67
CA PRO A 393 28.17 -36.67 -2.82
C PRO A 393 28.28 -38.12 -2.43
N PRO A 394 27.94 -38.49 -1.18
CA PRO A 394 27.89 -39.92 -0.79
C PRO A 394 26.91 -40.64 -1.68
N GLU A 395 27.28 -41.83 -2.12
CA GLU A 395 26.40 -42.71 -2.87
C GLU A 395 25.15 -42.97 -2.02
N GLY A 396 24.00 -42.39 -2.44
CA GLY A 396 22.74 -42.54 -1.75
C GLY A 396 22.30 -44.00 -1.77
N GLU A 397 22.01 -44.54 -0.59
CA GLU A 397 21.26 -45.80 -0.48
C GLU A 397 19.93 -45.59 -1.21
N GLY A 398 19.60 -46.55 -2.11
CA GLY A 398 18.36 -46.53 -2.88
C GLY A 398 17.13 -46.48 -1.95
N PRO A 399 15.98 -46.01 -2.45
CA PRO A 399 14.76 -45.95 -1.65
C PRO A 399 14.39 -47.37 -1.13
N PRO A 400 13.89 -47.46 0.12
CA PRO A 400 13.42 -48.72 0.65
C PRO A 400 12.28 -49.26 -0.24
N GLU A 401 12.30 -50.57 -0.54
CA GLU A 401 11.24 -51.24 -1.27
C GLU A 401 9.93 -51.06 -0.49
N GLY A 402 9.01 -50.27 -1.05
CA GLY A 402 7.72 -49.99 -0.45
C GLY A 402 6.90 -51.28 -0.35
N GLU A 403 6.43 -51.56 0.86
CA GLU A 403 5.40 -52.58 1.06
C GLU A 403 4.16 -52.18 0.26
N GLY A 404 3.63 -53.08 -0.54
CA GLY A 404 2.45 -52.87 -1.37
C GLY A 404 1.22 -52.46 -0.51
N PRO A 405 0.22 -51.83 -1.10
CA PRO A 405 -0.98 -51.44 -0.37
C PRO A 405 -1.68 -52.69 0.21
N PRO A 406 -2.26 -52.59 1.44
CA PRO A 406 -3.03 -53.68 2.02
C PRO A 406 -4.22 -53.98 1.11
N GLU A 407 -4.48 -55.29 0.91
CA GLU A 407 -5.64 -55.78 0.16
C GLU A 407 -6.91 -55.26 0.86
N GLY A 408 -7.66 -54.42 0.18
CA GLY A 408 -8.90 -53.85 0.69
C GLY A 408 -9.95 -54.93 0.85
N GLU A 409 -10.53 -55.05 2.05
CA GLU A 409 -11.72 -55.84 2.29
C GLU A 409 -12.85 -55.30 1.41
N GLY A 410 -13.50 -56.18 0.66
CA GLY A 410 -14.63 -55.83 -0.22
C GLY A 410 -15.81 -55.26 0.56
N PRO A 411 -16.71 -54.51 -0.10
CA PRO A 411 -17.86 -53.93 0.55
C PRO A 411 -18.80 -55.03 1.12
N PRO A 412 -19.42 -54.79 2.29
CA PRO A 412 -20.39 -55.73 2.86
C PRO A 412 -21.59 -55.85 1.95
N GLU A 413 -22.04 -57.10 1.76
CA GLU A 413 -23.24 -57.43 0.99
C GLU A 413 -24.46 -56.79 1.65
N GLY A 414 -25.12 -55.87 0.90
CA GLY A 414 -26.32 -55.19 1.34
C GLY A 414 -27.48 -56.16 1.51
N GLU A 415 -28.12 -56.12 2.70
CA GLU A 415 -29.38 -56.82 2.94
C GLU A 415 -30.47 -56.18 2.04
N GLY A 416 -31.19 -57.03 1.32
CA GLY A 416 -32.28 -56.65 0.44
C GLY A 416 -33.47 -56.04 1.21
N PRO A 417 -34.35 -55.27 0.55
CA PRO A 417 -35.50 -54.65 1.20
C PRO A 417 -36.52 -55.71 1.68
N PRO A 418 -37.19 -55.48 2.83
CA PRO A 418 -38.24 -56.38 3.30
C PRO A 418 -39.44 -56.31 2.39
N GLU A 419 -39.97 -57.46 2.04
CA GLU A 419 -41.28 -57.60 1.37
C GLU A 419 -42.40 -57.30 2.38
N GLY A 420 -43.31 -56.38 2.00
CA GLY A 420 -44.51 -56.05 2.72
C GLY A 420 -45.40 -55.13 1.88
#